data_0f1f50785da62b1d3f1c21617386d8ef
#
_entry.id   0f1f50785da62b1d3f1c21617386d8ef
#
_cell.length_a   1.000
_cell.length_b   1.000
_cell.length_c   1.000
_cell.angle_alpha   90.00
_cell.angle_beta   90.00
_cell.angle_gamma   90.00
#
_symmetry.space_group_name_H-M   'P 1'
#
loop_
_entity.id
_entity.type
_entity.pdbx_description
1 polymer ?
#
loop_
_entity_poly.entity_id
_entity_poly.type
_entity_poly.pdbx_seq_one_letter_code
_entity_poly.pdbx_strand_id
1 'polypeptide(L)'
;LQNSPLRKLLESEEFANLFERTEPCSALIMAVDIRRSTELMLKARQPQLYADFIISLCTELTKIITDNYGVFDKFTGDGILAFFPDFYSGDDSPYWVMKAAHECHNCFSRHYKAKRNCFNSILLEVGLGIGIDYGDTHLVKLQDGLTVIGSPVVYACRLSAANAGQTLLNQPAYEVISQKLGEYVNFQESEIPLKNEGRTLAYVATLREKAYEPKLPDWEEPKTPSEP
;
A
#
# COMPACT_ATOMS: atom_id res chain seq x y z
N LEU A 1 0.15 13.87 9.76
CA LEU A 1 1.37 13.08 10.05
C LEU A 1 1.90 13.23 11.49
N GLN A 2 1.29 14.09 12.34
CA GLN A 2 1.84 14.38 13.68
C GLN A 2 1.68 13.24 14.70
N ASN A 3 0.83 12.24 14.45
CA ASN A 3 0.53 11.14 15.38
C ASN A 3 0.63 9.74 14.74
N SER A 4 1.46 9.53 13.71
CA SER A 4 1.60 8.19 13.15
C SER A 4 2.36 7.28 14.12
N PRO A 5 2.01 5.98 14.21
CA PRO A 5 2.75 5.00 15.01
C PRO A 5 4.26 5.04 14.75
N LEU A 6 4.64 5.15 13.48
CA LEU A 6 6.04 5.24 13.05
C LEU A 6 6.80 6.38 13.71
N ARG A 7 6.17 7.57 13.88
CA ARG A 7 6.85 8.72 14.48
C ARG A 7 7.21 8.46 15.94
N LYS A 8 6.29 7.87 16.70
CA LYS A 8 6.54 7.49 18.11
C LYS A 8 7.70 6.51 18.25
N LEU A 9 7.84 5.61 17.28
CA LEU A 9 8.90 4.62 17.27
C LEU A 9 10.25 5.20 16.87
N LEU A 10 10.28 6.12 15.91
CA LEU A 10 11.51 6.82 15.51
C LEU A 10 12.07 7.74 16.61
N GLU A 11 11.26 8.05 17.64
CA GLU A 11 11.74 8.72 18.86
C GLU A 11 12.53 7.75 19.78
N SER A 12 12.40 6.42 19.58
CA SER A 12 13.26 5.41 20.22
C SER A 12 14.49 5.18 19.36
N GLU A 13 15.68 5.46 19.93
CA GLU A 13 16.96 5.28 19.23
C GLU A 13 17.18 3.83 18.77
N GLU A 14 16.79 2.86 19.58
CA GLU A 14 16.87 1.43 19.26
C GLU A 14 16.03 1.08 18.03
N PHE A 15 14.81 1.60 17.93
CA PHE A 15 13.91 1.32 16.84
C PHE A 15 14.27 2.13 15.57
N ALA A 16 14.73 3.37 15.73
CA ALA A 16 15.23 4.19 14.62
C ALA A 16 16.39 3.49 13.89
N ASN A 17 17.28 2.83 14.64
CA ASN A 17 18.40 2.08 14.09
C ASN A 17 17.95 0.89 13.21
N LEU A 18 16.77 0.31 13.44
CA LEU A 18 16.22 -0.74 12.57
C LEU A 18 15.88 -0.20 11.15
N PHE A 19 15.52 1.06 11.04
CA PHE A 19 15.27 1.72 9.76
C PHE A 19 16.55 2.31 9.11
N GLU A 20 17.66 2.38 9.85
CA GLU A 20 18.96 2.86 9.34
C GLU A 20 19.89 1.70 8.93
N ARG A 21 19.38 0.47 8.88
CA ARG A 21 20.17 -0.70 8.50
C ARG A 21 20.69 -0.61 7.08
N THR A 22 21.92 -1.02 6.88
CA THR A 22 22.52 -1.24 5.56
C THR A 22 22.19 -2.64 5.00
N GLU A 23 21.74 -3.55 5.87
CA GLU A 23 21.38 -4.91 5.52
C GLU A 23 19.99 -4.97 4.88
N PRO A 24 19.77 -5.92 3.94
CA PRO A 24 18.45 -6.15 3.37
C PRO A 24 17.43 -6.50 4.46
N CYS A 25 16.19 -6.07 4.28
CA CYS A 25 15.05 -6.53 5.06
C CYS A 25 13.94 -7.01 4.13
N SER A 26 13.24 -8.07 4.52
CA SER A 26 12.08 -8.54 3.79
C SER A 26 10.89 -7.61 4.05
N ALA A 27 10.18 -7.26 3.00
CA ALA A 27 9.01 -6.38 3.08
C ALA A 27 7.97 -6.72 2.00
N LEU A 28 6.69 -6.53 2.33
CA LEU A 28 5.63 -6.39 1.35
C LEU A 28 5.64 -4.95 0.83
N ILE A 29 5.69 -4.79 -0.47
CA ILE A 29 5.67 -3.49 -1.15
C ILE A 29 4.29 -3.30 -1.76
N MET A 30 3.69 -2.14 -1.51
CA MET A 30 2.39 -1.76 -2.03
C MET A 30 2.52 -0.50 -2.88
N ALA A 31 2.21 -0.62 -4.17
CA ALA A 31 2.10 0.52 -5.07
C ALA A 31 0.63 0.75 -5.43
N VAL A 32 0.18 1.97 -5.31
CA VAL A 32 -1.18 2.42 -5.63
C VAL A 32 -1.12 3.39 -6.79
N ASP A 33 -1.96 3.21 -7.80
CA ASP A 33 -2.09 4.10 -8.97
C ASP A 33 -3.55 4.47 -9.21
N ILE A 34 -3.83 5.71 -9.59
CA ILE A 34 -5.18 6.13 -9.93
C ILE A 34 -5.45 5.84 -11.40
N ARG A 35 -6.30 4.86 -11.68
CA ARG A 35 -6.66 4.49 -13.04
C ARG A 35 -7.43 5.61 -13.72
N ARG A 36 -6.99 5.97 -14.94
CA ARG A 36 -7.54 7.08 -15.74
C ARG A 36 -7.40 8.46 -15.08
N SER A 37 -6.38 8.65 -14.27
CA SER A 37 -6.08 9.93 -13.59
C SER A 37 -5.96 11.11 -14.57
N THR A 38 -5.29 10.90 -15.71
CA THR A 38 -5.18 11.91 -16.77
C THR A 38 -6.55 12.34 -17.29
N GLU A 39 -7.47 11.40 -17.50
CA GLU A 39 -8.82 11.73 -17.91
C GLU A 39 -9.60 12.45 -16.80
N LEU A 40 -9.43 12.03 -15.54
CA LEU A 40 -10.02 12.74 -14.40
C LEU A 40 -9.55 14.18 -14.37
N MET A 41 -8.25 14.42 -14.56
CA MET A 41 -7.68 15.77 -14.63
C MET A 41 -8.31 16.59 -15.76
N LEU A 42 -8.41 16.01 -16.96
CA LEU A 42 -9.00 16.69 -18.13
C LEU A 42 -10.51 16.93 -18.00
N LYS A 43 -11.20 16.19 -17.14
CA LYS A 43 -12.63 16.36 -16.86
C LYS A 43 -12.90 17.22 -15.62
N ALA A 44 -11.87 17.67 -14.92
CA ALA A 44 -12.05 18.61 -13.83
C ALA A 44 -12.61 19.93 -14.34
N ARG A 45 -13.53 20.53 -13.57
CA ARG A 45 -14.12 21.84 -13.90
C ARG A 45 -13.10 22.96 -13.80
N GLN A 46 -12.13 22.82 -12.91
CA GLN A 46 -11.03 23.74 -12.71
C GLN A 46 -9.80 22.93 -12.24
N PRO A 47 -8.58 23.31 -12.66
CA PRO A 47 -7.35 22.62 -12.24
C PRO A 47 -7.20 22.56 -10.71
N GLN A 48 -7.60 23.61 -10.00
CA GLN A 48 -7.53 23.68 -8.53
C GLN A 48 -8.42 22.60 -7.87
N LEU A 49 -9.61 22.35 -8.39
CA LEU A 49 -10.52 21.33 -7.86
C LEU A 49 -9.93 19.92 -8.03
N TYR A 50 -9.17 19.68 -9.10
CA TYR A 50 -8.45 18.42 -9.27
C TYR A 50 -7.28 18.30 -8.27
N ALA A 51 -6.51 19.38 -8.10
CA ALA A 51 -5.43 19.39 -7.11
C ALA A 51 -5.95 19.13 -5.70
N ASP A 52 -7.03 19.78 -5.31
CA ASP A 52 -7.67 19.57 -3.99
C ASP A 52 -8.22 18.13 -3.84
N PHE A 53 -8.76 17.57 -4.92
CA PHE A 53 -9.20 16.17 -4.96
C PHE A 53 -8.04 15.21 -4.72
N ILE A 54 -6.93 15.37 -5.45
CA ILE A 54 -5.75 14.49 -5.33
C ILE A 54 -5.11 14.65 -3.94
N ILE A 55 -4.88 15.87 -3.47
CA ILE A 55 -4.24 16.12 -2.17
C ILE A 55 -5.05 15.50 -1.04
N SER A 56 -6.37 15.72 -1.02
CA SER A 56 -7.22 15.16 0.03
C SER A 56 -7.30 13.62 -0.06
N LEU A 57 -7.39 13.05 -1.25
CA LEU A 57 -7.37 11.60 -1.45
C LEU A 57 -6.04 11.00 -0.97
N CYS A 58 -4.90 11.51 -1.44
CA CYS A 58 -3.59 11.00 -1.06
C CYS A 58 -3.35 11.10 0.45
N THR A 59 -3.86 12.14 1.11
CA THR A 59 -3.80 12.28 2.57
C THR A 59 -4.58 11.16 3.28
N GLU A 60 -5.79 10.86 2.81
CA GLU A 60 -6.61 9.77 3.37
C GLU A 60 -5.97 8.40 3.11
N LEU A 61 -5.46 8.15 1.88
CA LEU A 61 -4.79 6.89 1.55
C LEU A 61 -3.52 6.68 2.39
N THR A 62 -2.70 7.72 2.55
CA THR A 62 -1.50 7.66 3.41
C THR A 62 -1.88 7.32 4.84
N LYS A 63 -2.97 7.93 5.36
CA LYS A 63 -3.45 7.62 6.70
C LYS A 63 -3.89 6.17 6.82
N ILE A 64 -4.66 5.63 5.86
CA ILE A 64 -5.08 4.22 5.84
C ILE A 64 -3.87 3.29 5.89
N ILE A 65 -2.86 3.54 5.05
CA ILE A 65 -1.64 2.74 4.99
C ILE A 65 -0.92 2.75 6.36
N THR A 66 -0.75 3.93 6.96
CA THR A 66 -0.04 4.05 8.24
C THR A 66 -0.84 3.53 9.42
N ASP A 67 -2.16 3.63 9.41
CA ASP A 67 -3.04 3.04 10.43
C ASP A 67 -3.04 1.49 10.36
N ASN A 68 -2.64 0.92 9.21
CA ASN A 68 -2.47 -0.52 8.99
C ASN A 68 -0.98 -0.94 9.02
N TYR A 69 -0.15 -0.28 9.80
CA TYR A 69 1.28 -0.61 10.01
C TYR A 69 2.12 -0.61 8.73
N GLY A 70 1.71 0.12 7.70
CA GLY A 70 2.53 0.40 6.54
C GLY A 70 3.36 1.67 6.73
N VAL A 71 4.49 1.73 6.07
CA VAL A 71 5.37 2.90 6.00
C VAL A 71 5.16 3.59 4.66
N PHE A 72 4.76 4.86 4.68
CA PHE A 72 4.68 5.67 3.48
C PHE A 72 6.09 6.00 2.98
N ASP A 73 6.38 5.71 1.72
CA ASP A 73 7.64 6.08 1.06
C ASP A 73 7.49 7.44 0.35
N LYS A 74 6.74 7.47 -0.73
CA LYS A 74 6.62 8.67 -1.57
C LYS A 74 5.36 8.69 -2.41
N PHE A 75 5.04 9.86 -2.93
CA PHE A 75 4.10 10.00 -4.03
C PHE A 75 4.79 9.69 -5.36
N THR A 76 4.11 8.93 -6.22
CA THR A 76 4.57 8.55 -7.57
C THR A 76 3.76 9.27 -8.65
N GLY A 77 3.66 10.58 -8.53
CA GLY A 77 2.76 11.41 -9.34
C GLY A 77 1.37 11.46 -8.70
N ASP A 78 0.42 10.73 -9.25
CA ASP A 78 -0.95 10.56 -8.74
C ASP A 78 -1.14 9.27 -7.92
N GLY A 79 -0.05 8.54 -7.70
CA GLY A 79 -0.02 7.30 -6.94
C GLY A 79 0.77 7.40 -5.63
N ILE A 80 0.82 6.27 -4.91
CA ILE A 80 1.53 6.13 -3.64
C ILE A 80 2.40 4.86 -3.69
N LEU A 81 3.62 4.97 -3.18
CA LEU A 81 4.45 3.85 -2.83
C LEU A 81 4.55 3.74 -1.31
N ALA A 82 4.33 2.53 -0.81
CA ALA A 82 4.42 2.20 0.61
C ALA A 82 5.04 0.81 0.79
N PHE A 83 5.54 0.52 1.97
CA PHE A 83 6.11 -0.77 2.30
C PHE A 83 5.75 -1.20 3.72
N PHE A 84 5.71 -2.51 3.92
CA PHE A 84 5.36 -3.18 5.17
C PHE A 84 6.52 -4.11 5.55
N PRO A 85 7.57 -3.58 6.19
CA PRO A 85 8.74 -4.39 6.55
C PRO A 85 8.38 -5.30 7.72
N ASP A 86 8.81 -6.57 7.65
CA ASP A 86 8.42 -7.60 8.61
C ASP A 86 8.76 -7.20 10.06
N PHE A 87 9.90 -6.55 10.27
CA PHE A 87 10.32 -6.10 11.61
C PHE A 87 9.43 -4.99 12.21
N TYR A 88 8.68 -4.26 11.37
CA TYR A 88 7.79 -3.17 11.80
C TYR A 88 6.33 -3.59 11.77
N SER A 89 5.89 -4.18 10.66
CA SER A 89 4.48 -4.56 10.46
C SER A 89 4.12 -5.87 11.17
N GLY A 90 5.12 -6.61 11.66
CA GLY A 90 4.96 -7.84 12.42
C GLY A 90 4.59 -9.06 11.56
N ASP A 91 4.34 -10.17 12.24
CA ASP A 91 4.01 -11.46 11.61
C ASP A 91 2.74 -11.44 10.77
N ASP A 92 1.85 -10.48 11.02
CA ASP A 92 0.60 -10.30 10.28
C ASP A 92 0.68 -9.20 9.21
N SER A 93 1.90 -8.84 8.78
CA SER A 93 2.12 -7.93 7.64
C SER A 93 1.30 -8.30 6.39
N PRO A 94 1.06 -9.62 6.05
CA PRO A 94 0.18 -10.02 4.98
C PRO A 94 -1.28 -9.55 5.17
N TYR A 95 -1.78 -9.58 6.39
CA TYR A 95 -3.12 -9.09 6.69
C TYR A 95 -3.19 -7.56 6.59
N TRP A 96 -2.20 -6.89 7.16
CA TRP A 96 -2.19 -5.43 7.18
C TRP A 96 -2.12 -4.82 5.78
N VAL A 97 -1.31 -5.37 4.89
CA VAL A 97 -1.23 -4.90 3.50
C VAL A 97 -2.53 -5.15 2.73
N MET A 98 -3.16 -6.33 2.91
CA MET A 98 -4.43 -6.65 2.26
C MET A 98 -5.59 -5.81 2.79
N LYS A 99 -5.63 -5.54 4.09
CA LYS A 99 -6.60 -4.65 4.72
C LYS A 99 -6.40 -3.21 4.23
N ALA A 100 -5.17 -2.71 4.20
CA ALA A 100 -4.86 -1.39 3.66
C ALA A 100 -5.31 -1.26 2.20
N ALA A 101 -5.04 -2.26 1.35
CA ALA A 101 -5.48 -2.27 -0.04
C ALA A 101 -7.01 -2.21 -0.17
N HIS A 102 -7.73 -3.03 0.61
CA HIS A 102 -9.19 -3.04 0.64
C HIS A 102 -9.76 -1.68 1.09
N GLU A 103 -9.23 -1.12 2.17
CA GLU A 103 -9.67 0.18 2.70
C GLU A 103 -9.35 1.33 1.74
N CYS A 104 -8.22 1.27 1.02
CA CYS A 104 -7.87 2.24 -0.03
C CYS A 104 -8.89 2.22 -1.17
N HIS A 105 -9.29 1.05 -1.67
CA HIS A 105 -10.34 0.95 -2.69
C HIS A 105 -11.66 1.57 -2.22
N ASN A 106 -12.07 1.26 -1.00
CA ASN A 106 -13.28 1.81 -0.39
C ASN A 106 -13.19 3.32 -0.18
N CYS A 107 -12.03 3.81 0.23
CA CYS A 107 -11.75 5.23 0.39
C CYS A 107 -11.89 5.97 -0.94
N PHE A 108 -11.24 5.48 -2.01
CA PHE A 108 -11.36 6.09 -3.33
C PHE A 108 -12.82 6.19 -3.78
N SER A 109 -13.59 5.10 -3.65
CA SER A 109 -14.98 5.06 -4.07
C SER A 109 -15.84 6.10 -3.35
N ARG A 110 -15.67 6.23 -2.03
CA ARG A 110 -16.36 7.26 -1.22
C ARG A 110 -15.91 8.67 -1.59
N HIS A 111 -14.60 8.87 -1.72
CA HIS A 111 -13.98 10.16 -2.03
C HIS A 111 -14.42 10.67 -3.41
N TYR A 112 -14.35 9.82 -4.44
CA TYR A 112 -14.79 10.16 -5.79
C TYR A 112 -16.28 10.50 -5.84
N LYS A 113 -17.13 9.75 -5.13
CA LYS A 113 -18.56 10.02 -5.00
C LYS A 113 -18.82 11.37 -4.31
N ALA A 114 -18.14 11.64 -3.19
CA ALA A 114 -18.29 12.88 -2.44
C ALA A 114 -17.82 14.13 -3.20
N LYS A 115 -16.75 13.98 -3.98
CA LYS A 115 -16.16 15.07 -4.79
C LYS A 115 -16.66 15.08 -6.24
N ARG A 116 -17.79 14.44 -6.52
CA ARG A 116 -18.33 14.28 -7.85
C ARG A 116 -18.54 15.60 -8.60
N ASN A 117 -18.90 16.66 -7.91
CA ASN A 117 -19.10 18.00 -8.43
C ASN A 117 -17.81 18.71 -8.89
N CYS A 118 -16.64 18.17 -8.57
CA CYS A 118 -15.36 18.66 -9.09
C CYS A 118 -15.21 18.40 -10.61
N PHE A 119 -15.99 17.47 -11.17
CA PHE A 119 -15.85 16.97 -12.53
C PHE A 119 -17.05 17.32 -13.42
N ASN A 120 -16.80 17.59 -14.70
CA ASN A 120 -17.81 17.91 -15.71
C ASN A 120 -18.67 16.69 -16.11
N SER A 121 -18.07 15.49 -16.06
CA SER A 121 -18.75 14.24 -16.43
C SER A 121 -18.37 13.11 -15.51
N ILE A 122 -19.21 12.06 -15.45
CA ILE A 122 -18.88 10.82 -14.76
C ILE A 122 -17.96 10.02 -15.67
N LEU A 123 -16.83 9.59 -15.14
CA LEU A 123 -16.01 8.58 -15.77
C LEU A 123 -16.35 7.21 -15.16
N LEU A 124 -16.60 6.26 -16.04
CA LEU A 124 -16.69 4.84 -15.66
C LEU A 124 -15.27 4.26 -15.56
N GLU A 125 -15.13 3.16 -14.84
CA GLU A 125 -13.84 2.46 -14.70
C GLU A 125 -12.71 3.33 -14.16
N VAL A 126 -13.06 4.26 -13.27
CA VAL A 126 -12.12 5.04 -12.47
C VAL A 126 -12.01 4.41 -11.08
N GLY A 127 -10.80 4.26 -10.58
CA GLY A 127 -10.54 3.62 -9.31
C GLY A 127 -9.06 3.54 -9.03
N LEU A 128 -8.68 2.78 -8.02
CA LEU A 128 -7.29 2.46 -7.77
C LEU A 128 -6.92 1.14 -8.46
N GLY A 129 -5.75 1.08 -9.07
CA GLY A 129 -5.02 -0.14 -9.32
C GLY A 129 -3.97 -0.29 -8.24
N ILE A 130 -3.91 -1.45 -7.59
CA ILE A 130 -2.95 -1.72 -6.52
C ILE A 130 -2.10 -2.92 -6.92
N GLY A 131 -0.78 -2.76 -6.82
CA GLY A 131 0.19 -3.84 -7.02
C GLY A 131 0.93 -4.14 -5.72
N ILE A 132 1.06 -5.42 -5.40
CA ILE A 132 1.78 -5.89 -4.20
C ILE A 132 2.81 -6.93 -4.62
N ASP A 133 4.04 -6.77 -4.11
CA ASP A 133 5.09 -7.76 -4.21
C ASP A 133 5.81 -7.93 -2.87
N TYR A 134 6.56 -9.03 -2.71
CA TYR A 134 7.29 -9.35 -1.49
C TYR A 134 8.71 -9.75 -1.81
N GLY A 135 9.64 -9.40 -0.95
CA GLY A 135 11.03 -9.86 -1.03
C GLY A 135 12.01 -8.93 -0.31
N ASP A 136 13.29 -9.21 -0.54
CA ASP A 136 14.38 -8.46 0.08
C ASP A 136 14.49 -7.06 -0.52
N THR A 137 14.58 -6.09 0.38
CA THR A 137 14.66 -4.67 0.07
C THR A 137 15.72 -4.00 0.93
N HIS A 138 16.22 -2.87 0.44
CA HIS A 138 17.10 -1.99 1.19
C HIS A 138 16.36 -0.71 1.57
N LEU A 139 16.43 -0.33 2.83
CA LEU A 139 15.94 0.95 3.31
C LEU A 139 17.07 1.97 3.19
N VAL A 140 16.76 3.10 2.57
CA VAL A 140 17.73 4.17 2.33
C VAL A 140 17.18 5.47 2.89
N LYS A 141 17.96 6.10 3.77
CA LYS A 141 17.64 7.43 4.28
C LYS A 141 18.12 8.48 3.27
N LEU A 142 17.21 9.25 2.74
CA LEU A 142 17.48 10.36 1.81
C LEU A 142 17.02 11.67 2.47
N GLN A 143 17.95 12.56 2.80
CA GLN A 143 17.65 13.87 3.42
C GLN A 143 16.62 13.76 4.55
N ASP A 144 15.37 14.12 4.29
CA ASP A 144 14.28 14.13 5.29
C ASP A 144 13.32 12.93 5.18
N GLY A 145 13.65 11.91 4.40
CA GLY A 145 12.77 10.76 4.14
C GLY A 145 13.46 9.41 4.14
N LEU A 146 12.66 8.39 4.36
CA LEU A 146 13.04 7.00 4.22
C LEU A 146 12.47 6.47 2.91
N THR A 147 13.28 5.82 2.08
CA THR A 147 12.83 5.19 0.84
C THR A 147 13.24 3.73 0.79
N VAL A 148 12.48 2.93 0.07
CA VAL A 148 12.72 1.51 -0.15
C VAL A 148 13.23 1.25 -1.57
N ILE A 149 14.25 0.40 -1.71
CA ILE A 149 14.84 0.02 -2.98
C ILE A 149 14.92 -1.51 -3.05
N GLY A 150 14.54 -2.08 -4.19
CA GLY A 150 14.60 -3.52 -4.45
C GLY A 150 13.76 -3.94 -5.65
N SER A 151 13.94 -5.18 -6.10
CA SER A 151 13.10 -5.74 -7.18
C SER A 151 11.60 -5.75 -6.84
N PRO A 152 11.16 -6.01 -5.58
CA PRO A 152 9.75 -5.96 -5.24
C PRO A 152 9.10 -4.59 -5.52
N VAL A 153 9.86 -3.49 -5.38
CA VAL A 153 9.37 -2.14 -5.71
C VAL A 153 9.01 -2.03 -7.19
N VAL A 154 9.87 -2.57 -8.05
CA VAL A 154 9.66 -2.54 -9.50
C VAL A 154 8.41 -3.32 -9.89
N TYR A 155 8.23 -4.52 -9.33
CA TYR A 155 7.08 -5.36 -9.63
C TYR A 155 5.79 -4.79 -9.06
N ALA A 156 5.77 -4.34 -7.83
CA ALA A 156 4.60 -3.68 -7.24
C ALA A 156 4.15 -2.47 -8.09
N CYS A 157 5.09 -1.61 -8.52
CA CYS A 157 4.78 -0.48 -9.40
C CYS A 157 4.25 -0.92 -10.79
N ARG A 158 4.73 -2.02 -11.36
CA ARG A 158 4.18 -2.54 -12.62
C ARG A 158 2.80 -3.13 -12.45
N LEU A 159 2.56 -3.84 -11.34
CA LEU A 159 1.28 -4.45 -11.01
C LEU A 159 0.22 -3.41 -10.66
N SER A 160 0.58 -2.22 -10.19
CA SER A 160 -0.38 -1.14 -9.92
C SER A 160 -1.08 -0.63 -11.18
N ALA A 161 -0.60 -1.03 -12.37
CA ALA A 161 -1.35 -0.88 -13.62
C ALA A 161 -2.62 -1.76 -13.72
N ALA A 162 -2.98 -2.49 -12.67
CA ALA A 162 -4.22 -3.25 -12.52
C ALA A 162 -5.46 -2.44 -12.92
N ASN A 163 -6.55 -3.12 -13.27
CA ASN A 163 -7.82 -2.44 -13.54
C ASN A 163 -8.34 -1.71 -12.29
N ALA A 164 -9.20 -0.74 -12.52
CA ALA A 164 -9.83 0.00 -11.44
C ALA A 164 -10.54 -0.92 -10.44
N GLY A 165 -10.20 -0.81 -9.17
CA GLY A 165 -10.74 -1.62 -8.10
C GLY A 165 -10.03 -2.97 -7.89
N GLN A 166 -8.96 -3.27 -8.63
CA GLN A 166 -8.22 -4.52 -8.50
C GLN A 166 -6.92 -4.35 -7.70
N THR A 167 -6.61 -5.36 -6.90
CA THR A 167 -5.31 -5.57 -6.28
C THR A 167 -4.66 -6.79 -6.93
N LEU A 168 -3.46 -6.61 -7.47
CA LEU A 168 -2.65 -7.66 -8.08
C LEU A 168 -1.44 -8.00 -7.21
N LEU A 169 -1.20 -9.30 -7.04
CA LEU A 169 -0.03 -9.83 -6.37
C LEU A 169 0.91 -10.47 -7.38
N ASN A 170 2.22 -10.26 -7.20
CA ASN A 170 3.24 -11.09 -7.82
C ASN A 170 3.33 -12.44 -7.10
N GLN A 171 4.00 -13.41 -7.69
CA GLN A 171 4.16 -14.77 -7.12
C GLN A 171 4.70 -14.75 -5.68
N PRO A 172 5.80 -14.02 -5.33
CA PRO A 172 6.29 -14.00 -3.95
C PRO A 172 5.27 -13.47 -2.94
N ALA A 173 4.55 -12.39 -3.29
CA ALA A 173 3.51 -11.85 -2.43
C ALA A 173 2.32 -12.83 -2.29
N TYR A 174 1.92 -13.49 -3.38
CA TYR A 174 0.88 -14.52 -3.34
C TYR A 174 1.25 -15.65 -2.38
N GLU A 175 2.50 -16.15 -2.43
CA GLU A 175 2.95 -17.25 -1.57
C GLU A 175 2.84 -16.88 -0.09
N VAL A 176 3.38 -15.72 0.31
CA VAL A 176 3.36 -15.26 1.70
C VAL A 176 1.92 -14.98 2.17
N ILE A 177 1.12 -14.29 1.35
CA ILE A 177 -0.25 -13.93 1.72
C ILE A 177 -1.16 -15.17 1.74
N SER A 178 -1.04 -16.08 0.77
CA SER A 178 -1.88 -17.28 0.72
C SER A 178 -1.56 -18.27 1.86
N GLN A 179 -0.29 -18.39 2.22
CA GLN A 179 0.13 -19.20 3.36
C GLN A 179 -0.50 -18.72 4.68
N LYS A 180 -0.57 -17.40 4.88
CA LYS A 180 -1.10 -16.80 6.10
C LYS A 180 -2.62 -16.63 6.06
N LEU A 181 -3.18 -16.25 4.92
CA LEU A 181 -4.55 -15.77 4.78
C LEU A 181 -5.39 -16.55 3.75
N GLY A 182 -5.01 -17.78 3.40
CA GLY A 182 -5.68 -18.53 2.33
C GLY A 182 -7.20 -18.66 2.47
N GLU A 183 -7.72 -18.69 3.71
CA GLU A 183 -9.15 -18.71 3.98
C GLU A 183 -9.83 -17.34 4.00
N TYR A 184 -9.05 -16.26 4.10
CA TYR A 184 -9.52 -14.89 4.28
C TYR A 184 -9.38 -14.03 3.02
N VAL A 185 -8.68 -14.53 2.01
CA VAL A 185 -8.47 -13.86 0.73
C VAL A 185 -8.94 -14.76 -0.41
N ASN A 186 -9.68 -14.20 -1.36
CA ASN A 186 -9.95 -14.83 -2.65
C ASN A 186 -8.81 -14.52 -3.60
N PHE A 187 -8.26 -15.54 -4.25
CA PHE A 187 -7.23 -15.40 -5.28
C PHE A 187 -7.77 -15.90 -6.61
N GLN A 188 -7.47 -15.17 -7.66
CA GLN A 188 -7.77 -15.56 -9.04
C GLN A 188 -6.52 -15.33 -9.89
N GLU A 189 -6.05 -16.39 -10.53
CA GLU A 189 -4.93 -16.29 -11.47
C GLU A 189 -5.28 -15.37 -12.64
N SER A 190 -4.31 -14.58 -13.06
CA SER A 190 -4.41 -13.66 -14.18
C SER A 190 -3.05 -13.55 -14.85
N GLU A 191 -3.06 -13.56 -16.19
CA GLU A 191 -1.85 -13.23 -16.95
C GLU A 191 -1.86 -11.75 -17.32
N ILE A 192 -0.81 -11.05 -16.95
CA ILE A 192 -0.67 -9.62 -17.25
C ILE A 192 0.57 -9.37 -18.13
N PRO A 193 0.49 -8.46 -19.08
CA PRO A 193 1.65 -8.06 -19.85
C PRO A 193 2.54 -7.14 -19.00
N LEU A 194 3.74 -7.60 -18.68
CA LEU A 194 4.76 -6.76 -18.05
C LEU A 194 5.74 -6.23 -19.11
N LYS A 195 6.02 -4.94 -19.01
CA LYS A 195 6.95 -4.28 -19.92
C LYS A 195 8.33 -4.96 -19.84
N ASN A 196 8.85 -5.41 -20.98
CA ASN A 196 10.12 -6.11 -21.18
C ASN A 196 10.22 -7.55 -20.62
N GLU A 197 9.13 -8.12 -20.10
CA GLU A 197 9.12 -9.48 -19.53
C GLU A 197 8.08 -10.40 -20.18
N GLY A 198 7.26 -9.85 -21.09
CA GLY A 198 6.20 -10.61 -21.73
C GLY A 198 4.96 -10.77 -20.84
N ARG A 199 4.29 -11.91 -20.94
CA ARG A 199 3.17 -12.26 -20.06
C ARG A 199 3.69 -12.92 -18.79
N THR A 200 3.28 -12.39 -17.66
CA THR A 200 3.67 -12.88 -16.35
C THR A 200 2.42 -13.27 -15.56
N LEU A 201 2.50 -14.36 -14.81
CA LEU A 201 1.46 -14.79 -13.89
C LEU A 201 1.37 -13.79 -12.74
N ALA A 202 0.16 -13.38 -12.45
CA ALA A 202 -0.20 -12.55 -11.29
C ALA A 202 -1.52 -13.06 -10.69
N TYR A 203 -1.85 -12.60 -9.49
CA TYR A 203 -3.03 -13.03 -8.77
C TYR A 203 -3.87 -11.82 -8.41
N VAL A 204 -5.11 -11.78 -8.89
CA VAL A 204 -6.11 -10.84 -8.37
C VAL A 204 -6.49 -11.29 -6.97
N ALA A 205 -6.30 -10.43 -5.98
CA ALA A 205 -6.57 -10.74 -4.58
C ALA A 205 -7.67 -9.84 -4.03
N THR A 206 -8.61 -10.43 -3.30
CA THR A 206 -9.71 -9.72 -2.66
C THR A 206 -9.91 -10.24 -1.25
N LEU A 207 -9.85 -9.36 -0.26
CA LEU A 207 -10.13 -9.69 1.14
C LEU A 207 -11.61 -10.09 1.28
N ARG A 208 -11.87 -11.21 1.95
CA ARG A 208 -13.24 -11.71 2.22
C ARG A 208 -13.83 -10.97 3.42
N GLU A 209 -15.15 -10.90 3.46
CA GLU A 209 -15.93 -10.48 4.65
C GLU A 209 -15.91 -11.58 5.72
N LYS A 210 -14.73 -12.00 6.16
CA LYS A 210 -14.53 -13.00 7.22
C LYS A 210 -13.68 -12.37 8.30
N ALA A 211 -14.13 -12.47 9.56
CA ALA A 211 -13.36 -11.92 10.66
C ALA A 211 -12.00 -12.63 10.80
N TYR A 212 -10.94 -11.85 10.79
CA TYR A 212 -9.59 -12.26 11.12
C TYR A 212 -9.15 -11.48 12.37
N GLU A 213 -8.54 -12.16 13.30
CA GLU A 213 -8.00 -11.56 14.52
C GLU A 213 -6.48 -11.43 14.35
N PRO A 214 -5.97 -10.27 13.88
CA PRO A 214 -4.55 -10.10 13.67
C PRO A 214 -3.81 -9.95 14.97
N LYS A 215 -2.61 -10.53 15.02
CA LYS A 215 -1.63 -10.20 16.04
C LYS A 215 -1.07 -8.80 15.75
N LEU A 216 -1.09 -7.95 16.75
CA LEU A 216 -0.44 -6.64 16.66
C LEU A 216 1.08 -6.81 16.57
N PRO A 217 1.79 -5.85 15.97
CA PRO A 217 3.24 -5.84 16.04
C PRO A 217 3.74 -5.84 17.48
N ASP A 218 4.79 -6.58 17.77
CA ASP A 218 5.31 -6.80 19.16
C ASP A 218 5.64 -5.49 19.89
N TRP A 219 5.96 -4.44 19.15
CA TRP A 219 6.25 -3.12 19.72
C TRP A 219 4.99 -2.34 20.16
N GLU A 220 3.80 -2.73 19.71
CA GLU A 220 2.52 -2.12 20.10
C GLU A 220 1.88 -2.83 21.29
N GLU A 221 2.26 -4.06 21.56
CA GLU A 221 1.81 -4.77 22.76
C GLU A 221 2.35 -4.04 24.01
N PRO A 222 1.51 -3.76 25.03
CA PRO A 222 2.01 -3.19 26.28
C PRO A 222 3.03 -4.16 26.89
N LYS A 223 4.28 -3.72 27.03
CA LYS A 223 5.30 -4.49 27.71
C LYS A 223 4.75 -4.87 29.08
N THR A 224 4.43 -6.14 29.30
CA THR A 224 4.06 -6.66 30.61
C THR A 224 5.21 -6.27 31.56
N PRO A 225 4.94 -5.65 32.72
CA PRO A 225 6.01 -5.35 33.67
C PRO A 225 6.74 -6.65 33.95
N SER A 226 8.05 -6.68 33.66
CA SER A 226 8.90 -7.79 34.08
C SER A 226 8.70 -7.95 35.60
N GLU A 227 8.17 -9.10 36.00
CA GLU A 227 8.09 -9.47 37.42
C GLU A 227 9.47 -9.29 38.06
N PRO A 228 9.53 -8.77 39.29
CA PRO A 228 10.76 -8.43 39.98
C PRO A 228 11.62 -9.65 40.34
#